data_0075e88ce4171e447474a01fe7771ad1
#
_entry.id   0075e88ce4171e447474a01fe7771ad1
#
_cell.length_a   1.000
_cell.length_b   1.000
_cell.length_c   1.000
_cell.angle_alpha   90.00
_cell.angle_beta   90.00
_cell.angle_gamma   90.00
#
_symmetry.space_group_name_H-M   'P 1'
#
loop_
_entity.id
_entity.type
_entity.pdbx_description
1 polymer ?
#
loop_
_entity_poly.entity_id
_entity_poly.type
_entity_poly.pdbx_seq_one_letter_code
_entity_poly.pdbx_strand_id
1 'polypeptide(L)'
;MQIFKFGGASVKDAAGVRNVAKILENVGYANTLIVISAMGKTTNALEVVVNSYFKEQEKLAENIQVIKDFHYHIIRELFTDENHPVYWKVDGLFAELTSFLERNKSPKHSFVYDQVICFGELISTTIISQFLNDNGIKNTWIDVRNLVKTDSNYRDASIDWEETQSNIRTHINKSLLNITQGFLGSDANFFTTTLGREGSDYTAAIFAYCLDAESVTIWKDVPGVLNADPRYFEHTELLHKIPYKEAIELAFYGASVIHPKTLQPLQQKEIPLYVRSFVNPTAEGSAVCNVPELEPKVPCFILKKDQILLSLSSRDFSFIVEEGISYIFKSLHKAQMKVSVIQNSAISFSVCVDNKFDTLAELLERLEERFKVSVTEKVTLYTIRHATPAAIQTVETGKTVLLKQVAADTVQIVVA
;
A
#
# COMPACT_ATOMS: atom_id res chain seq x y z
N MET A 1 -16.77 -2.64 -17.86
CA MET A 1 -15.41 -3.24 -17.72
C MET A 1 -15.09 -3.41 -16.24
N GLN A 2 -14.50 -4.54 -15.86
CA GLN A 2 -14.06 -4.81 -14.48
C GLN A 2 -12.54 -4.65 -14.38
N ILE A 3 -12.06 -4.24 -13.21
CA ILE A 3 -10.63 -4.15 -12.93
C ILE A 3 -10.29 -5.16 -11.84
N PHE A 4 -9.37 -6.08 -12.13
CA PHE A 4 -8.86 -7.03 -11.14
C PHE A 4 -7.44 -6.65 -10.75
N LYS A 5 -7.13 -6.74 -9.46
CA LYS A 5 -5.77 -6.52 -8.99
C LYS A 5 -5.27 -7.74 -8.21
N PHE A 6 -4.10 -8.24 -8.59
CA PHE A 6 -3.41 -9.31 -7.88
C PHE A 6 -2.13 -8.77 -7.23
N GLY A 7 -2.03 -8.92 -5.91
CA GLY A 7 -0.86 -8.51 -5.14
C GLY A 7 0.30 -9.49 -5.23
N GLY A 8 1.48 -9.09 -4.76
CA GLY A 8 2.68 -9.94 -4.78
C GLY A 8 2.49 -11.29 -4.07
N ALA A 9 1.70 -11.34 -3.00
CA ALA A 9 1.38 -12.59 -2.31
C ALA A 9 0.56 -13.56 -3.19
N SER A 10 -0.30 -13.04 -4.08
CA SER A 10 -1.12 -13.83 -4.99
C SER A 10 -0.31 -14.46 -6.13
N VAL A 11 0.85 -13.88 -6.46
CA VAL A 11 1.69 -14.28 -7.60
C VAL A 11 3.11 -14.62 -7.16
N LYS A 12 3.30 -15.03 -5.90
CA LYS A 12 4.61 -15.26 -5.29
C LYS A 12 5.38 -16.48 -5.82
N ASP A 13 4.70 -17.40 -6.47
CA ASP A 13 5.22 -18.67 -6.97
C ASP A 13 4.38 -19.18 -8.15
N ALA A 14 4.80 -20.27 -8.77
CA ALA A 14 4.10 -20.87 -9.90
C ALA A 14 2.67 -21.33 -9.54
N ALA A 15 2.45 -21.78 -8.31
CA ALA A 15 1.12 -22.17 -7.84
C ALA A 15 0.18 -20.96 -7.79
N GLY A 16 0.67 -19.80 -7.31
CA GLY A 16 -0.05 -18.54 -7.33
C GLY A 16 -0.42 -18.10 -8.76
N VAL A 17 0.51 -18.19 -9.71
CA VAL A 17 0.23 -17.86 -11.11
C VAL A 17 -0.83 -18.79 -11.72
N ARG A 18 -0.74 -20.09 -11.47
CA ARG A 18 -1.79 -21.04 -11.89
C ARG A 18 -3.15 -20.72 -11.25
N ASN A 19 -3.13 -20.26 -9.98
CA ASN A 19 -4.37 -19.87 -9.32
C ASN A 19 -4.99 -18.60 -9.92
N VAL A 20 -4.20 -17.65 -10.40
CA VAL A 20 -4.72 -16.49 -11.17
C VAL A 20 -5.53 -16.99 -12.38
N ALA A 21 -5.02 -17.93 -13.17
CA ALA A 21 -5.75 -18.51 -14.30
C ALA A 21 -7.06 -19.14 -13.86
N LYS A 22 -7.05 -19.97 -12.80
CA LYS A 22 -8.26 -20.59 -12.23
C LYS A 22 -9.30 -19.58 -11.75
N ILE A 23 -8.85 -18.49 -11.11
CA ILE A 23 -9.76 -17.41 -10.68
C ILE A 23 -10.43 -16.80 -11.90
N LEU A 24 -9.67 -16.46 -12.94
CA LEU A 24 -10.20 -15.88 -14.16
C LEU A 24 -11.23 -16.80 -14.83
N GLU A 25 -10.96 -18.09 -14.90
CA GLU A 25 -11.91 -19.10 -15.43
C GLU A 25 -13.19 -19.19 -14.60
N ASN A 26 -13.05 -19.14 -13.26
CA ASN A 26 -14.20 -19.31 -12.35
C ASN A 26 -15.12 -18.08 -12.30
N VAL A 27 -14.53 -16.86 -12.30
CA VAL A 27 -15.32 -15.62 -12.15
C VAL A 27 -15.63 -14.95 -13.49
N GLY A 28 -14.97 -15.38 -14.57
CA GLY A 28 -15.03 -14.77 -15.88
C GLY A 28 -14.03 -13.60 -16.02
N TYR A 29 -13.56 -13.40 -17.25
CA TYR A 29 -12.58 -12.35 -17.57
C TYR A 29 -12.96 -11.54 -18.82
N ALA A 30 -14.17 -11.66 -19.30
CA ALA A 30 -14.65 -10.81 -20.38
C ALA A 30 -14.66 -9.34 -19.94
N ASN A 31 -14.22 -8.45 -20.81
CA ASN A 31 -14.14 -7.01 -20.52
C ASN A 31 -13.38 -6.69 -19.22
N THR A 32 -12.23 -7.34 -19.00
CA THR A 32 -11.45 -7.21 -17.78
C THR A 32 -10.07 -6.60 -18.06
N LEU A 33 -9.60 -5.75 -17.15
CA LEU A 33 -8.21 -5.32 -17.08
C LEU A 33 -7.61 -5.83 -15.78
N ILE A 34 -6.42 -6.44 -15.86
CA ILE A 34 -5.72 -6.99 -14.71
C ILE A 34 -4.49 -6.16 -14.39
N VAL A 35 -4.41 -5.69 -13.15
CA VAL A 35 -3.25 -5.01 -12.58
C VAL A 35 -2.49 -5.98 -11.68
N ILE A 36 -1.20 -6.18 -11.95
CA ILE A 36 -0.38 -7.14 -11.22
C ILE A 36 0.83 -6.46 -10.59
N SER A 37 1.13 -6.85 -9.35
CA SER A 37 2.33 -6.42 -8.61
C SER A 37 3.54 -7.31 -8.93
N ALA A 38 4.71 -6.90 -8.48
CA ALA A 38 5.91 -7.74 -8.44
C ALA A 38 5.65 -9.08 -7.71
N MET A 39 6.32 -10.15 -8.11
CA MET A 39 6.19 -11.48 -7.50
C MET A 39 6.77 -11.53 -6.09
N GLY A 40 6.00 -11.99 -5.13
CA GLY A 40 6.45 -12.24 -3.76
C GLY A 40 7.08 -11.01 -3.09
N LYS A 41 8.37 -11.13 -2.75
CA LYS A 41 9.17 -10.06 -2.11
C LYS A 41 10.19 -9.41 -3.08
N THR A 42 9.96 -9.47 -4.38
CA THR A 42 10.90 -8.96 -5.39
C THR A 42 11.18 -7.47 -5.20
N THR A 43 10.18 -6.66 -4.83
CA THR A 43 10.38 -5.23 -4.55
C THR A 43 11.41 -5.02 -3.44
N ASN A 44 11.33 -5.78 -2.34
CA ASN A 44 12.32 -5.71 -1.25
C ASN A 44 13.72 -6.16 -1.72
N ALA A 45 13.81 -7.20 -2.54
CA ALA A 45 15.09 -7.67 -3.11
C ALA A 45 15.71 -6.63 -4.05
N LEU A 46 14.90 -5.93 -4.86
CA LEU A 46 15.36 -4.82 -5.69
C LEU A 46 15.78 -3.60 -4.86
N GLU A 47 15.16 -3.35 -3.69
CA GLU A 47 15.66 -2.34 -2.74
C GLU A 47 17.07 -2.67 -2.24
N VAL A 48 17.37 -3.95 -2.01
CA VAL A 48 18.74 -4.38 -1.68
C VAL A 48 19.69 -4.11 -2.86
N VAL A 49 19.27 -4.33 -4.10
CA VAL A 49 20.05 -3.97 -5.30
C VAL A 49 20.34 -2.48 -5.35
N VAL A 50 19.35 -1.61 -5.11
CA VAL A 50 19.55 -0.15 -5.03
C VAL A 50 20.54 0.21 -3.93
N ASN A 51 20.41 -0.38 -2.75
CA ASN A 51 21.33 -0.12 -1.64
C ASN A 51 22.75 -0.58 -1.98
N SER A 52 22.92 -1.74 -2.60
CA SER A 52 24.23 -2.23 -3.05
C SER A 52 24.85 -1.34 -4.12
N TYR A 53 24.05 -0.83 -5.05
CA TYR A 53 24.52 0.13 -6.05
C TYR A 53 25.19 1.37 -5.42
N PHE A 54 24.65 1.90 -4.32
CA PHE A 54 25.19 3.08 -3.67
C PHE A 54 26.27 2.80 -2.63
N LYS A 55 26.26 1.62 -1.97
CA LYS A 55 27.07 1.39 -0.76
C LYS A 55 27.97 0.15 -0.82
N GLU A 56 27.62 -0.87 -1.63
CA GLU A 56 28.26 -2.19 -1.62
C GLU A 56 28.32 -2.76 -3.03
N GLN A 57 29.01 -2.09 -3.94
CA GLN A 57 29.03 -2.42 -5.38
C GLN A 57 29.54 -3.84 -5.67
N GLU A 58 30.39 -4.40 -4.81
CA GLU A 58 30.87 -5.77 -4.90
C GLU A 58 29.77 -6.83 -4.78
N LYS A 59 28.65 -6.50 -4.12
CA LYS A 59 27.48 -7.40 -3.96
C LYS A 59 26.41 -7.19 -5.02
N LEU A 60 26.57 -6.18 -5.88
CA LEU A 60 25.52 -5.78 -6.81
C LEU A 60 25.14 -6.92 -7.78
N ALA A 61 26.11 -7.54 -8.40
CA ALA A 61 25.89 -8.64 -9.36
C ALA A 61 25.25 -9.87 -8.69
N GLU A 62 25.69 -10.22 -7.48
CA GLU A 62 25.13 -11.32 -6.70
C GLU A 62 23.66 -11.07 -6.36
N ASN A 63 23.33 -9.86 -5.89
CA ASN A 63 21.94 -9.49 -5.53
C ASN A 63 21.00 -9.49 -6.74
N ILE A 64 21.47 -9.09 -7.93
CA ILE A 64 20.71 -9.20 -9.17
C ILE A 64 20.51 -10.69 -9.53
N GLN A 65 21.55 -11.52 -9.38
CA GLN A 65 21.47 -12.94 -9.70
C GLN A 65 20.46 -13.68 -8.81
N VAL A 66 20.39 -13.36 -7.53
CA VAL A 66 19.36 -13.92 -6.59
C VAL A 66 17.95 -13.66 -7.11
N ILE A 67 17.67 -12.44 -7.59
CA ILE A 67 16.35 -12.08 -8.13
C ILE A 67 16.10 -12.85 -9.44
N LYS A 68 17.11 -12.97 -10.27
CA LYS A 68 17.04 -13.73 -11.53
C LYS A 68 16.72 -15.19 -11.26
N ASP A 69 17.44 -15.84 -10.35
CA ASP A 69 17.26 -17.24 -9.99
C ASP A 69 15.86 -17.51 -9.43
N PHE A 70 15.33 -16.60 -8.60
CA PHE A 70 13.97 -16.68 -8.09
C PHE A 70 12.93 -16.71 -9.22
N HIS A 71 13.02 -15.80 -10.19
CA HIS A 71 12.06 -15.75 -11.29
C HIS A 71 12.25 -16.94 -12.25
N TYR A 72 13.49 -17.38 -12.48
CA TYR A 72 13.77 -18.55 -13.30
C TYR A 72 13.24 -19.86 -12.68
N HIS A 73 13.27 -19.97 -11.35
CA HIS A 73 12.63 -21.09 -10.68
C HIS A 73 11.13 -21.13 -11.00
N ILE A 74 10.43 -20.00 -10.89
CA ILE A 74 9.01 -19.89 -11.24
C ILE A 74 8.76 -20.21 -12.72
N ILE A 75 9.58 -19.67 -13.61
CA ILE A 75 9.46 -19.92 -15.05
C ILE A 75 9.59 -21.40 -15.37
N ARG A 76 10.61 -22.11 -14.83
CA ARG A 76 10.80 -23.55 -15.04
C ARG A 76 9.62 -24.40 -14.55
N GLU A 77 8.95 -23.98 -13.50
CA GLU A 77 7.75 -24.67 -13.02
C GLU A 77 6.51 -24.38 -13.89
N LEU A 78 6.43 -23.24 -14.56
CA LEU A 78 5.29 -22.83 -15.38
C LEU A 78 5.40 -23.30 -16.83
N PHE A 79 6.63 -23.33 -17.38
CA PHE A 79 6.91 -23.62 -18.78
C PHE A 79 7.85 -24.80 -18.89
N THR A 80 7.41 -25.86 -19.57
CA THR A 80 8.17 -27.11 -19.73
C THR A 80 9.21 -27.04 -20.84
N ASP A 81 9.06 -26.11 -21.80
CA ASP A 81 9.99 -25.90 -22.90
C ASP A 81 11.09 -24.91 -22.45
N GLU A 82 12.32 -25.37 -22.37
CA GLU A 82 13.49 -24.55 -22.01
C GLU A 82 13.82 -23.45 -23.06
N ASN A 83 13.33 -23.61 -24.30
CA ASN A 83 13.44 -22.58 -25.34
C ASN A 83 12.26 -21.65 -25.45
N HIS A 84 11.37 -21.68 -24.45
CA HIS A 84 10.18 -20.85 -24.45
C HIS A 84 10.50 -19.35 -24.52
N PRO A 85 9.76 -18.55 -25.32
CA PRO A 85 10.01 -17.11 -25.49
C PRO A 85 10.08 -16.30 -24.20
N VAL A 86 9.48 -16.75 -23.10
CA VAL A 86 9.52 -16.07 -21.81
C VAL A 86 10.95 -15.87 -21.29
N TYR A 87 11.85 -16.85 -21.55
CA TYR A 87 13.23 -16.79 -21.07
C TYR A 87 13.97 -15.58 -21.65
N TRP A 88 13.98 -15.44 -22.99
CA TRP A 88 14.68 -14.32 -23.62
C TRP A 88 14.03 -12.97 -23.33
N LYS A 89 12.69 -12.90 -23.11
CA LYS A 89 12.01 -11.67 -22.69
C LYS A 89 12.46 -11.24 -21.28
N VAL A 90 12.53 -12.18 -20.35
CA VAL A 90 12.98 -11.91 -18.98
C VAL A 90 14.47 -11.59 -18.93
N ASP A 91 15.31 -12.29 -19.72
CA ASP A 91 16.73 -11.96 -19.89
C ASP A 91 16.92 -10.53 -20.41
N GLY A 92 16.10 -10.11 -21.36
CA GLY A 92 16.11 -8.73 -21.86
C GLY A 92 15.86 -7.71 -20.75
N LEU A 93 14.88 -7.94 -19.87
CA LEU A 93 14.61 -7.06 -18.74
C LEU A 93 15.78 -7.01 -17.74
N PHE A 94 16.43 -8.14 -17.43
CA PHE A 94 17.62 -8.14 -16.58
C PHE A 94 18.81 -7.45 -17.25
N ALA A 95 18.97 -7.58 -18.58
CA ALA A 95 19.99 -6.85 -19.33
C ALA A 95 19.74 -5.34 -19.32
N GLU A 96 18.49 -4.91 -19.45
CA GLU A 96 18.10 -3.49 -19.32
C GLU A 96 18.40 -2.94 -17.91
N LEU A 97 18.05 -3.68 -16.85
CA LEU A 97 18.37 -3.33 -15.47
C LEU A 97 19.89 -3.14 -15.27
N THR A 98 20.69 -4.12 -15.72
CA THR A 98 22.15 -4.07 -15.60
C THR A 98 22.72 -2.90 -16.39
N SER A 99 22.28 -2.72 -17.64
CA SER A 99 22.71 -1.61 -18.51
C SER A 99 22.35 -0.23 -17.91
N PHE A 100 21.18 -0.11 -17.28
CA PHE A 100 20.83 1.11 -16.57
C PHE A 100 21.81 1.39 -15.43
N LEU A 101 22.08 0.42 -14.57
CA LEU A 101 22.97 0.58 -13.42
C LEU A 101 24.42 0.90 -13.85
N GLU A 102 24.91 0.32 -14.93
CA GLU A 102 26.24 0.61 -15.48
C GLU A 102 26.37 2.04 -16.06
N ARG A 103 25.32 2.53 -16.69
CA ARG A 103 25.33 3.83 -17.39
C ARG A 103 24.85 4.99 -16.52
N ASN A 104 24.12 4.72 -15.44
CA ASN A 104 23.56 5.77 -14.60
C ASN A 104 24.66 6.58 -13.93
N LYS A 105 24.53 7.91 -14.02
CA LYS A 105 25.40 8.88 -13.36
C LYS A 105 24.65 9.74 -12.34
N SER A 106 23.37 9.55 -12.19
CA SER A 106 22.58 10.31 -11.23
C SER A 106 22.89 9.86 -9.81
N PRO A 107 23.26 10.78 -8.90
CA PRO A 107 23.46 10.47 -7.48
C PRO A 107 22.13 10.43 -6.71
N LYS A 108 21.00 10.76 -7.35
CA LYS A 108 19.70 10.89 -6.68
C LYS A 108 19.11 9.51 -6.39
N HIS A 109 19.17 9.10 -5.12
CA HIS A 109 18.70 7.79 -4.67
C HIS A 109 17.25 7.50 -5.09
N SER A 110 16.31 8.46 -4.92
CA SER A 110 14.90 8.28 -5.28
C SER A 110 14.69 8.05 -6.77
N PHE A 111 15.47 8.69 -7.64
CA PHE A 111 15.45 8.45 -9.08
C PHE A 111 15.92 7.03 -9.41
N VAL A 112 17.10 6.62 -8.91
CA VAL A 112 17.64 5.28 -9.15
C VAL A 112 16.70 4.22 -8.62
N TYR A 113 16.08 4.45 -7.46
CA TYR A 113 15.08 3.57 -6.88
C TYR A 113 13.96 3.28 -7.90
N ASP A 114 13.31 4.29 -8.45
CA ASP A 114 12.19 4.11 -9.36
C ASP A 114 12.61 3.41 -10.66
N GLN A 115 13.81 3.72 -11.20
CA GLN A 115 14.33 3.05 -12.41
C GLN A 115 14.66 1.56 -12.18
N VAL A 116 15.01 1.16 -10.96
CA VAL A 116 15.37 -0.22 -10.62
C VAL A 116 14.15 -1.04 -10.17
N ILE A 117 13.33 -0.47 -9.28
CA ILE A 117 12.19 -1.18 -8.68
C ILE A 117 11.17 -1.62 -9.74
N CYS A 118 10.98 -0.84 -10.79
CA CYS A 118 10.00 -1.15 -11.84
C CYS A 118 10.18 -2.53 -12.49
N PHE A 119 11.40 -3.07 -12.51
CA PHE A 119 11.66 -4.37 -13.10
C PHE A 119 10.92 -5.52 -12.38
N GLY A 120 10.58 -5.35 -11.10
CA GLY A 120 9.76 -6.33 -10.39
C GLY A 120 8.40 -6.55 -11.04
N GLU A 121 7.70 -5.48 -11.32
CA GLU A 121 6.38 -5.51 -11.97
C GLU A 121 6.48 -5.87 -13.45
N LEU A 122 7.49 -5.39 -14.16
CA LEU A 122 7.70 -5.71 -15.59
C LEU A 122 7.96 -7.21 -15.79
N ILE A 123 8.84 -7.82 -14.99
CA ILE A 123 9.15 -9.26 -15.05
C ILE A 123 7.91 -10.07 -14.66
N SER A 124 7.25 -9.72 -13.56
CA SER A 124 6.04 -10.39 -13.08
C SER A 124 4.96 -10.45 -14.15
N THR A 125 4.61 -9.31 -14.72
CA THR A 125 3.54 -9.22 -15.73
C THR A 125 3.92 -9.89 -17.05
N THR A 126 5.19 -9.87 -17.43
CA THR A 126 5.69 -10.59 -18.61
C THR A 126 5.51 -12.10 -18.47
N ILE A 127 5.88 -12.67 -17.32
CA ILE A 127 5.73 -14.11 -17.04
C ILE A 127 4.25 -14.50 -17.04
N ILE A 128 3.42 -13.75 -16.31
CA ILE A 128 2.00 -14.07 -16.13
C ILE A 128 1.23 -13.92 -17.44
N SER A 129 1.45 -12.84 -18.19
CA SER A 129 0.82 -12.65 -19.50
C SER A 129 1.14 -13.79 -20.46
N GLN A 130 2.40 -14.23 -20.51
CA GLN A 130 2.80 -15.33 -21.37
C GLN A 130 2.15 -16.65 -20.93
N PHE A 131 2.17 -16.94 -19.61
CA PHE A 131 1.53 -18.14 -19.06
C PHE A 131 0.03 -18.19 -19.37
N LEU A 132 -0.68 -17.11 -19.20
CA LEU A 132 -2.12 -17.04 -19.50
C LEU A 132 -2.39 -17.25 -20.99
N ASN A 133 -1.60 -16.62 -21.87
CA ASN A 133 -1.73 -16.80 -23.31
C ASN A 133 -1.53 -18.27 -23.77
N ASP A 134 -0.55 -18.96 -23.19
CA ASP A 134 -0.26 -20.37 -23.51
C ASP A 134 -1.34 -21.33 -22.97
N ASN A 135 -2.02 -20.93 -21.89
CA ASN A 135 -3.15 -21.69 -21.33
C ASN A 135 -4.51 -21.28 -21.92
N GLY A 136 -4.53 -20.60 -23.06
CA GLY A 136 -5.76 -20.27 -23.78
C GLY A 136 -6.48 -18.98 -23.30
N ILE A 137 -6.01 -18.35 -22.25
CA ILE A 137 -6.52 -17.08 -21.75
C ILE A 137 -5.83 -15.94 -22.50
N LYS A 138 -6.30 -15.67 -23.72
CA LYS A 138 -5.70 -14.64 -24.60
C LYS A 138 -5.80 -13.27 -23.98
N ASN A 139 -4.65 -12.56 -23.92
CA ASN A 139 -4.55 -11.25 -23.32
C ASN A 139 -3.56 -10.34 -24.07
N THR A 140 -3.71 -9.04 -23.85
CA THR A 140 -2.79 -8.01 -24.34
C THR A 140 -1.99 -7.46 -23.18
N TRP A 141 -0.67 -7.62 -23.20
CA TRP A 141 0.24 -7.01 -22.25
C TRP A 141 0.48 -5.54 -22.61
N ILE A 142 0.38 -4.66 -21.63
CA ILE A 142 0.49 -3.21 -21.80
C ILE A 142 1.48 -2.68 -20.77
N ASP A 143 2.45 -1.89 -21.23
CA ASP A 143 3.35 -1.16 -20.34
C ASP A 143 2.62 0.06 -19.75
N VAL A 144 2.38 0.02 -18.46
CA VAL A 144 1.65 1.07 -17.73
C VAL A 144 2.33 2.43 -17.84
N ARG A 145 3.66 2.48 -17.99
CA ARG A 145 4.45 3.72 -18.09
C ARG A 145 4.09 4.55 -19.33
N ASN A 146 3.56 3.90 -20.36
CA ASN A 146 3.04 4.59 -21.53
C ASN A 146 1.69 5.26 -21.27
N LEU A 147 0.95 4.82 -20.26
CA LEU A 147 -0.42 5.24 -19.97
C LEU A 147 -0.53 6.15 -18.76
N VAL A 148 0.11 5.79 -17.65
CA VAL A 148 0.04 6.55 -16.40
C VAL A 148 1.16 7.58 -16.37
N LYS A 149 0.78 8.85 -16.47
CA LYS A 149 1.69 10.00 -16.46
C LYS A 149 1.69 10.70 -15.11
N THR A 150 2.86 11.17 -14.71
CA THR A 150 3.09 11.69 -13.35
C THR A 150 4.04 12.89 -13.37
N ASP A 151 4.13 13.57 -12.22
CA ASP A 151 5.25 14.45 -11.91
C ASP A 151 6.56 13.67 -11.70
N SER A 152 7.68 14.40 -11.46
CA SER A 152 9.00 13.83 -11.20
C SER A 152 9.31 13.68 -9.69
N ASN A 153 8.27 13.54 -8.84
CA ASN A 153 8.44 13.27 -7.42
C ASN A 153 8.62 11.76 -7.19
N TYR A 154 9.83 11.28 -7.49
CA TYR A 154 10.17 9.86 -7.41
C TYR A 154 9.84 9.27 -6.04
N ARG A 155 9.35 8.02 -6.01
CA ARG A 155 8.88 7.21 -4.89
C ARG A 155 7.47 7.54 -4.36
N ASP A 156 6.90 8.69 -4.70
CA ASP A 156 5.53 9.08 -4.34
C ASP A 156 4.99 10.09 -5.36
N ALA A 157 5.02 9.69 -6.63
CA ALA A 157 4.64 10.55 -7.75
C ALA A 157 3.14 10.84 -7.78
N SER A 158 2.82 12.07 -8.15
CA SER A 158 1.43 12.54 -8.33
C SER A 158 0.99 12.33 -9.76
N ILE A 159 -0.25 11.90 -9.95
CA ILE A 159 -0.83 11.62 -11.27
C ILE A 159 -1.15 12.90 -12.03
N ASP A 160 -0.73 12.97 -13.28
CA ASP A 160 -1.34 13.85 -14.29
C ASP A 160 -2.63 13.18 -14.79
N TRP A 161 -3.76 13.59 -14.22
CA TRP A 161 -5.05 12.97 -14.50
C TRP A 161 -5.54 13.20 -15.93
N GLU A 162 -5.26 14.35 -16.52
CA GLU A 162 -5.71 14.70 -17.85
C GLU A 162 -5.01 13.83 -18.90
N GLU A 163 -3.68 13.81 -18.89
CA GLU A 163 -2.88 13.01 -19.82
C GLU A 163 -3.10 11.50 -19.59
N THR A 164 -3.12 11.05 -18.33
CA THR A 164 -3.37 9.66 -17.99
C THR A 164 -4.73 9.17 -18.47
N GLN A 165 -5.79 9.94 -18.25
CA GLN A 165 -7.14 9.57 -18.71
C GLN A 165 -7.24 9.50 -20.23
N SER A 166 -6.64 10.46 -20.94
CA SER A 166 -6.56 10.47 -22.40
C SER A 166 -5.87 9.23 -22.93
N ASN A 167 -4.69 8.91 -22.39
CA ASN A 167 -3.89 7.77 -22.80
C ASN A 167 -4.62 6.43 -22.54
N ILE A 168 -5.17 6.26 -21.34
CA ILE A 168 -5.88 5.02 -20.96
C ILE A 168 -7.10 4.82 -21.88
N ARG A 169 -7.91 5.85 -22.10
CA ARG A 169 -9.11 5.75 -22.96
C ARG A 169 -8.79 5.42 -24.42
N THR A 170 -7.65 5.91 -24.91
CA THR A 170 -7.22 5.71 -26.30
C THR A 170 -6.64 4.33 -26.54
N HIS A 171 -5.88 3.79 -25.58
CA HIS A 171 -5.09 2.57 -25.80
C HIS A 171 -5.72 1.30 -25.22
N ILE A 172 -6.66 1.41 -24.26
CA ILE A 172 -7.30 0.22 -23.70
C ILE A 172 -8.44 -0.26 -24.58
N ASN A 173 -8.29 -1.46 -25.13
CA ASN A 173 -9.38 -2.13 -25.83
C ASN A 173 -10.26 -2.86 -24.81
N LYS A 174 -11.44 -2.31 -24.56
CA LYS A 174 -12.40 -2.88 -23.57
C LYS A 174 -12.92 -4.27 -23.93
N SER A 175 -12.81 -4.70 -25.18
CA SER A 175 -13.27 -6.02 -25.62
C SER A 175 -12.26 -7.14 -25.40
N LEU A 176 -11.04 -6.81 -25.02
CA LEU A 176 -9.95 -7.75 -24.77
C LEU A 176 -9.62 -7.82 -23.28
N LEU A 177 -9.07 -8.95 -22.86
CA LEU A 177 -8.39 -9.03 -21.57
C LEU A 177 -7.07 -8.26 -21.66
N ASN A 178 -6.89 -7.24 -20.82
CA ASN A 178 -5.67 -6.46 -20.76
C ASN A 178 -4.93 -6.77 -19.47
N ILE A 179 -3.59 -6.85 -19.54
CA ILE A 179 -2.71 -7.06 -18.38
C ILE A 179 -1.69 -5.93 -18.33
N THR A 180 -1.53 -5.34 -17.17
CA THR A 180 -0.59 -4.25 -16.95
C THR A 180 0.06 -4.31 -15.55
N GLN A 181 1.15 -3.57 -15.37
CA GLN A 181 1.83 -3.41 -14.10
C GLN A 181 1.02 -2.51 -13.16
N GLY A 182 1.07 -2.81 -11.87
CA GLY A 182 0.70 -1.86 -10.84
C GLY A 182 1.86 -0.95 -10.44
N PHE A 183 1.62 0.04 -9.58
CA PHE A 183 2.62 0.83 -8.88
C PHE A 183 3.42 1.83 -9.72
N LEU A 184 3.49 1.66 -11.04
CA LEU A 184 4.37 2.40 -11.94
C LEU A 184 3.64 3.48 -12.72
N GLY A 185 4.39 4.50 -13.11
CA GLY A 185 4.06 5.52 -14.09
C GLY A 185 5.31 6.03 -14.79
N SER A 186 5.21 7.12 -15.52
CA SER A 186 6.36 7.84 -16.06
C SER A 186 6.17 9.34 -16.01
N ASP A 187 7.27 10.07 -15.84
CA ASP A 187 7.28 11.53 -15.93
C ASP A 187 7.31 12.03 -17.39
N ALA A 188 7.29 13.34 -17.57
CA ALA A 188 7.31 13.99 -18.89
C ALA A 188 8.56 13.67 -19.74
N ASN A 189 9.63 13.20 -19.11
CA ASN A 189 10.87 12.76 -19.78
C ASN A 189 10.90 11.24 -20.02
N PHE A 190 9.80 10.54 -19.79
CA PHE A 190 9.68 9.09 -19.89
C PHE A 190 10.52 8.30 -18.88
N PHE A 191 11.04 8.94 -17.83
CA PHE A 191 11.62 8.20 -16.72
C PHE A 191 10.54 7.55 -15.89
N THR A 192 10.81 6.33 -15.45
CA THR A 192 9.88 5.60 -14.59
C THR A 192 9.70 6.30 -13.25
N THR A 193 8.47 6.36 -12.79
CA THR A 193 8.09 6.85 -11.47
C THR A 193 7.30 5.78 -10.72
N THR A 194 7.28 5.86 -9.38
CA THR A 194 6.47 4.97 -8.56
C THR A 194 5.45 5.76 -7.74
N LEU A 195 4.27 5.15 -7.51
CA LEU A 195 3.10 5.80 -6.91
C LEU A 195 3.06 5.73 -5.37
N GLY A 196 4.15 5.27 -4.76
CA GLY A 196 4.25 5.15 -3.31
C GLY A 196 3.51 3.94 -2.74
N ARG A 197 3.17 4.01 -1.45
CA ARG A 197 2.60 2.91 -0.71
C ARG A 197 1.28 2.41 -1.31
N GLU A 198 1.13 1.07 -1.42
CA GLU A 198 -0.01 0.39 -2.04
C GLU A 198 -0.31 0.87 -3.48
N GLY A 199 0.74 1.29 -4.19
CA GLY A 199 0.63 1.87 -5.52
C GLY A 199 -0.05 0.97 -6.54
N SER A 200 0.03 -0.36 -6.43
CA SER A 200 -0.68 -1.27 -7.34
C SER A 200 -2.20 -1.27 -7.13
N ASP A 201 -2.68 -1.14 -5.88
CA ASP A 201 -4.11 -0.96 -5.60
C ASP A 201 -4.57 0.40 -6.13
N TYR A 202 -3.73 1.43 -5.98
CA TYR A 202 -3.99 2.75 -6.54
C TYR A 202 -4.01 2.74 -8.09
N THR A 203 -3.11 2.01 -8.74
CA THR A 203 -3.14 1.83 -10.20
C THR A 203 -4.48 1.23 -10.67
N ALA A 204 -4.99 0.21 -9.96
CA ALA A 204 -6.30 -0.36 -10.27
C ALA A 204 -7.42 0.68 -10.18
N ALA A 205 -7.39 1.55 -9.16
CA ALA A 205 -8.35 2.63 -9.01
C ALA A 205 -8.21 3.71 -10.10
N ILE A 206 -6.98 4.04 -10.54
CA ILE A 206 -6.74 4.96 -11.66
C ILE A 206 -7.37 4.43 -12.95
N PHE A 207 -7.11 3.17 -13.30
CA PHE A 207 -7.73 2.55 -14.47
C PHE A 207 -9.25 2.53 -14.36
N ALA A 208 -9.77 2.16 -13.19
CA ALA A 208 -11.22 2.14 -12.95
C ALA A 208 -11.85 3.52 -13.17
N TYR A 209 -11.25 4.55 -12.59
CA TYR A 209 -11.69 5.93 -12.77
C TYR A 209 -11.66 6.38 -14.24
N CYS A 210 -10.53 6.12 -14.94
CA CYS A 210 -10.35 6.56 -16.33
C CYS A 210 -11.28 5.84 -17.31
N LEU A 211 -11.61 4.58 -17.05
CA LEU A 211 -12.42 3.72 -17.93
C LEU A 211 -13.90 3.68 -17.56
N ASP A 212 -14.32 4.38 -16.51
CA ASP A 212 -15.67 4.32 -15.95
C ASP A 212 -16.05 2.83 -15.67
N ALA A 213 -15.18 2.15 -14.90
CA ALA A 213 -15.33 0.73 -14.67
C ALA A 213 -16.54 0.41 -13.80
N GLU A 214 -17.09 -0.79 -13.98
CA GLU A 214 -18.22 -1.29 -13.18
C GLU A 214 -17.80 -1.61 -11.74
N SER A 215 -16.55 -2.06 -11.58
CA SER A 215 -16.00 -2.42 -10.26
C SER A 215 -14.49 -2.59 -10.27
N VAL A 216 -13.89 -2.54 -9.09
CA VAL A 216 -12.52 -2.98 -8.81
C VAL A 216 -12.58 -4.18 -7.86
N THR A 217 -11.85 -5.26 -8.16
CA THR A 217 -11.67 -6.38 -7.23
C THR A 217 -10.19 -6.53 -6.88
N ILE A 218 -9.86 -6.39 -5.61
CA ILE A 218 -8.52 -6.66 -5.08
C ILE A 218 -8.52 -8.06 -4.49
N TRP A 219 -7.75 -8.97 -5.10
CA TRP A 219 -7.56 -10.34 -4.66
C TRP A 219 -6.45 -10.41 -3.63
N LYS A 220 -6.79 -10.80 -2.39
CA LYS A 220 -5.87 -10.89 -1.24
C LYS A 220 -5.91 -12.28 -0.59
N ASP A 221 -4.97 -12.52 0.31
CA ASP A 221 -4.89 -13.76 1.12
C ASP A 221 -5.79 -13.76 2.36
N VAL A 222 -6.66 -12.76 2.44
CA VAL A 222 -7.65 -12.60 3.52
C VAL A 222 -9.06 -12.77 2.98
N PRO A 223 -10.05 -13.16 3.80
CA PRO A 223 -11.43 -13.36 3.36
C PRO A 223 -12.12 -12.06 2.90
N GLY A 224 -11.62 -10.92 3.32
CA GLY A 224 -12.13 -9.57 3.09
C GLY A 224 -11.59 -8.63 4.15
N VAL A 225 -12.31 -7.56 4.43
CA VAL A 225 -12.01 -6.61 5.51
C VAL A 225 -12.66 -7.10 6.79
N LEU A 226 -11.84 -7.37 7.81
CA LEU A 226 -12.32 -7.76 9.13
C LEU A 226 -12.44 -6.55 10.04
N ASN A 227 -13.33 -6.63 11.02
CA ASN A 227 -13.53 -5.59 12.03
C ASN A 227 -12.35 -5.44 13.01
N ALA A 228 -11.42 -6.40 13.00
CA ALA A 228 -10.18 -6.37 13.78
C ALA A 228 -9.10 -7.24 13.12
N ASP A 229 -7.86 -7.05 13.50
CA ASP A 229 -6.74 -7.90 13.07
C ASP A 229 -6.76 -9.25 13.83
N PRO A 230 -6.95 -10.39 13.15
CA PRO A 230 -7.05 -11.70 13.79
C PRO A 230 -5.77 -12.14 14.51
N ARG A 231 -4.64 -11.48 14.27
CA ARG A 231 -3.39 -11.72 15.03
C ARG A 231 -3.43 -11.23 16.46
N TYR A 232 -4.38 -10.32 16.77
CA TYR A 232 -4.51 -9.66 18.08
C TYR A 232 -5.88 -9.82 18.72
N PHE A 233 -6.89 -10.22 17.95
CA PHE A 233 -8.25 -10.41 18.41
C PHE A 233 -8.75 -11.80 18.00
N GLU A 234 -9.12 -12.64 18.99
CA GLU A 234 -9.54 -14.01 18.75
C GLU A 234 -10.85 -14.12 17.94
N HIS A 235 -11.74 -13.17 18.16
CA HIS A 235 -13.04 -13.12 17.48
C HIS A 235 -13.08 -11.93 16.54
N THR A 236 -13.04 -12.21 15.25
CA THR A 236 -13.14 -11.18 14.20
C THR A 236 -14.33 -11.47 13.31
N GLU A 237 -14.96 -10.43 12.82
CA GLU A 237 -16.14 -10.48 11.98
C GLU A 237 -15.88 -9.84 10.62
N LEU A 238 -16.35 -10.48 9.55
CA LEU A 238 -16.22 -9.99 8.19
C LEU A 238 -17.18 -8.82 7.97
N LEU A 239 -16.65 -7.70 7.49
CA LEU A 239 -17.45 -6.55 7.08
C LEU A 239 -17.89 -6.74 5.63
N HIS A 240 -19.19 -6.99 5.41
CA HIS A 240 -19.71 -7.27 4.08
C HIS A 240 -19.84 -6.01 3.21
N LYS A 241 -20.39 -4.93 3.80
CA LYS A 241 -20.50 -3.64 3.11
C LYS A 241 -19.97 -2.52 3.98
N ILE A 242 -19.12 -1.69 3.38
CA ILE A 242 -18.39 -0.62 4.05
C ILE A 242 -18.62 0.66 3.27
N PRO A 243 -19.19 1.72 3.88
CA PRO A 243 -19.25 3.04 3.26
C PRO A 243 -17.85 3.55 2.91
N TYR A 244 -17.69 4.28 1.79
CA TYR A 244 -16.38 4.88 1.45
C TYR A 244 -15.78 5.70 2.58
N LYS A 245 -16.61 6.52 3.23
CA LYS A 245 -16.18 7.35 4.37
C LYS A 245 -15.62 6.47 5.50
N GLU A 246 -16.30 5.37 5.83
CA GLU A 246 -15.84 4.46 6.88
C GLU A 246 -14.53 3.77 6.49
N ALA A 247 -14.41 3.31 5.25
CA ALA A 247 -13.17 2.70 4.76
C ALA A 247 -11.97 3.67 4.80
N ILE A 248 -12.19 4.95 4.51
CA ILE A 248 -11.15 6.00 4.61
C ILE A 248 -10.77 6.24 6.07
N GLU A 249 -11.72 6.30 6.98
CA GLU A 249 -11.46 6.44 8.42
C GLU A 249 -10.68 5.25 8.98
N LEU A 250 -11.12 4.02 8.70
CA LEU A 250 -10.42 2.80 9.11
C LEU A 250 -8.96 2.80 8.62
N ALA A 251 -8.75 3.17 7.36
CA ALA A 251 -7.41 3.25 6.76
C ALA A 251 -6.56 4.39 7.38
N PHE A 252 -7.14 5.55 7.68
CA PHE A 252 -6.46 6.66 8.35
C PHE A 252 -5.93 6.24 9.72
N TYR A 253 -6.75 5.54 10.50
CA TYR A 253 -6.35 5.03 11.82
C TYR A 253 -5.35 3.88 11.75
N GLY A 254 -5.16 3.24 10.58
CA GLY A 254 -4.11 2.24 10.38
C GLY A 254 -4.58 0.84 10.01
N ALA A 255 -5.87 0.65 9.70
CA ALA A 255 -6.32 -0.59 9.08
C ALA A 255 -5.63 -0.76 7.72
N SER A 256 -4.90 -1.88 7.55
CA SER A 256 -3.94 -2.06 6.45
C SER A 256 -4.52 -2.72 5.21
N VAL A 257 -5.85 -2.78 5.07
CA VAL A 257 -6.47 -3.53 3.96
C VAL A 257 -6.55 -2.72 2.67
N ILE A 258 -6.84 -1.41 2.76
CA ILE A 258 -6.98 -0.52 1.59
C ILE A 258 -6.42 0.87 1.96
N HIS A 259 -5.65 1.47 1.07
CA HIS A 259 -5.11 2.82 1.29
C HIS A 259 -6.10 3.91 0.84
N PRO A 260 -6.21 5.08 1.55
CA PRO A 260 -7.10 6.17 1.15
C PRO A 260 -6.91 6.67 -0.30
N LYS A 261 -5.67 6.72 -0.81
CA LYS A 261 -5.39 7.07 -2.21
C LYS A 261 -6.18 6.21 -3.21
N THR A 262 -6.36 4.92 -2.91
CA THR A 262 -7.13 3.99 -3.74
C THR A 262 -8.62 4.32 -3.73
N LEU A 263 -9.15 4.73 -2.58
CA LEU A 263 -10.58 4.97 -2.40
C LEU A 263 -11.06 6.29 -3.02
N GLN A 264 -10.22 7.33 -3.03
CA GLN A 264 -10.60 8.67 -3.49
C GLN A 264 -11.14 8.70 -4.93
N PRO A 265 -10.42 8.19 -5.95
CA PRO A 265 -10.95 8.19 -7.32
C PRO A 265 -12.18 7.30 -7.50
N LEU A 266 -12.28 6.21 -6.75
CA LEU A 266 -13.44 5.31 -6.81
C LEU A 266 -14.68 5.95 -6.22
N GLN A 267 -14.55 6.62 -5.08
CA GLN A 267 -15.63 7.34 -4.43
C GLN A 267 -16.20 8.46 -5.31
N GLN A 268 -15.35 9.19 -6.05
CA GLN A 268 -15.79 10.26 -6.96
C GLN A 268 -16.73 9.76 -8.06
N LYS A 269 -16.59 8.50 -8.47
CA LYS A 269 -17.42 7.88 -9.52
C LYS A 269 -18.33 6.76 -8.99
N GLU A 270 -18.42 6.62 -7.69
CA GLU A 270 -19.20 5.59 -7.01
C GLU A 270 -18.90 4.16 -7.50
N ILE A 271 -17.64 3.90 -7.90
CA ILE A 271 -17.20 2.59 -8.39
C ILE A 271 -16.95 1.67 -7.19
N PRO A 272 -17.68 0.57 -7.02
CA PRO A 272 -17.49 -0.34 -5.90
C PRO A 272 -16.13 -1.03 -5.95
N LEU A 273 -15.51 -1.15 -4.77
CA LEU A 273 -14.27 -1.89 -4.57
C LEU A 273 -14.54 -3.13 -3.74
N TYR A 274 -14.23 -4.29 -4.30
CA TYR A 274 -14.34 -5.58 -3.62
C TYR A 274 -12.96 -6.03 -3.13
N VAL A 275 -12.91 -6.54 -1.91
CA VAL A 275 -11.77 -7.29 -1.37
C VAL A 275 -12.20 -8.74 -1.26
N ARG A 276 -11.58 -9.61 -2.06
CA ARG A 276 -11.91 -11.04 -2.14
C ARG A 276 -10.71 -11.92 -1.90
N SER A 277 -10.97 -13.12 -1.38
CA SER A 277 -9.92 -14.11 -1.16
C SER A 277 -9.52 -14.79 -2.47
N PHE A 278 -8.23 -14.79 -2.80
CA PHE A 278 -7.71 -15.58 -3.91
C PHE A 278 -7.57 -17.07 -3.56
N VAL A 279 -7.66 -17.42 -2.27
CA VAL A 279 -7.69 -18.82 -1.79
C VAL A 279 -9.09 -19.41 -1.94
N ASN A 280 -10.13 -18.60 -1.68
CA ASN A 280 -11.53 -18.98 -1.85
C ASN A 280 -12.25 -17.93 -2.73
N PRO A 281 -12.09 -17.99 -4.06
CA PRO A 281 -12.58 -16.94 -4.96
C PRO A 281 -14.11 -16.90 -5.11
N THR A 282 -14.82 -17.92 -4.64
CA THR A 282 -16.29 -17.97 -4.64
C THR A 282 -16.92 -17.29 -3.43
N ALA A 283 -16.12 -16.96 -2.39
CA ALA A 283 -16.59 -16.21 -1.24
C ALA A 283 -16.93 -14.76 -1.63
N GLU A 284 -17.98 -14.21 -1.04
CA GLU A 284 -18.44 -12.84 -1.35
C GLU A 284 -17.39 -11.77 -1.05
N GLY A 285 -16.63 -11.93 0.06
CA GLY A 285 -15.66 -10.94 0.51
C GLY A 285 -16.31 -9.70 1.11
N SER A 286 -15.63 -8.55 0.98
CA SER A 286 -16.10 -7.25 1.43
C SER A 286 -16.26 -6.30 0.26
N ALA A 287 -17.29 -5.45 0.31
CA ALA A 287 -17.54 -4.39 -0.67
C ALA A 287 -17.40 -3.02 -0.02
N VAL A 288 -16.52 -2.16 -0.54
CA VAL A 288 -16.54 -0.72 -0.25
C VAL A 288 -17.34 -0.03 -1.34
N CYS A 289 -18.46 0.58 -0.98
CA CYS A 289 -19.43 1.10 -1.95
C CYS A 289 -20.27 2.24 -1.36
N ASN A 290 -21.15 2.81 -2.17
CA ASN A 290 -22.10 3.83 -1.74
C ASN A 290 -23.26 3.20 -1.00
N VAL A 291 -23.09 2.99 0.31
CA VAL A 291 -24.11 2.50 1.25
C VAL A 291 -24.19 3.42 2.45
N PRO A 292 -25.37 3.51 3.14
CA PRO A 292 -25.55 4.45 4.25
C PRO A 292 -24.80 4.06 5.52
N GLU A 293 -24.66 2.77 5.79
CA GLU A 293 -24.09 2.23 7.03
C GLU A 293 -23.20 1.01 6.78
N LEU A 294 -22.34 0.74 7.78
CA LEU A 294 -21.51 -0.46 7.86
C LEU A 294 -22.38 -1.71 8.08
N GLU A 295 -22.11 -2.79 7.34
CA GLU A 295 -22.78 -4.10 7.48
C GLU A 295 -21.74 -5.22 7.71
N PRO A 296 -21.80 -5.95 8.83
CA PRO A 296 -22.59 -5.70 10.02
C PRO A 296 -22.14 -4.43 10.77
N LYS A 297 -23.04 -3.79 11.52
CA LYS A 297 -22.72 -2.63 12.38
C LYS A 297 -22.11 -3.12 13.68
N VAL A 298 -20.79 -3.28 13.67
CA VAL A 298 -20.00 -3.80 14.81
C VAL A 298 -18.85 -2.86 15.14
N PRO A 299 -18.33 -2.91 16.37
CA PRO A 299 -17.11 -2.19 16.71
C PRO A 299 -15.93 -2.66 15.87
N CYS A 300 -15.17 -1.71 15.31
CA CYS A 300 -13.97 -1.99 14.55
C CYS A 300 -12.74 -1.58 15.37
N PHE A 301 -11.79 -2.50 15.52
CA PHE A 301 -10.59 -2.31 16.34
C PHE A 301 -9.35 -2.17 15.46
N ILE A 302 -8.64 -1.07 15.64
CA ILE A 302 -7.39 -0.79 14.96
C ILE A 302 -6.29 -0.62 16.02
N LEU A 303 -5.16 -1.27 15.80
CA LEU A 303 -4.07 -1.33 16.76
C LEU A 303 -2.77 -0.85 16.11
N LYS A 304 -2.08 0.09 16.80
CA LYS A 304 -0.71 0.48 16.47
C LYS A 304 0.19 0.21 17.67
N LYS A 305 1.14 -0.69 17.50
CA LYS A 305 2.18 -1.00 18.50
C LYS A 305 3.38 -0.08 18.37
N ASP A 306 4.25 -0.15 19.37
CA ASP A 306 5.54 0.54 19.38
C ASP A 306 5.44 2.05 19.15
N GLN A 307 4.36 2.64 19.67
CA GLN A 307 4.16 4.07 19.64
C GLN A 307 4.87 4.75 20.81
N ILE A 308 5.05 6.06 20.73
CA ILE A 308 5.62 6.89 21.79
C ILE A 308 4.56 7.88 22.24
N LEU A 309 4.30 7.96 23.55
CA LEU A 309 3.50 9.01 24.14
C LEU A 309 4.43 10.09 24.71
N LEU A 310 4.37 11.29 24.14
CA LEU A 310 5.05 12.48 24.62
C LEU A 310 4.05 13.32 25.42
N SER A 311 4.41 13.68 26.66
CA SER A 311 3.63 14.62 27.47
C SER A 311 4.51 15.84 27.74
N LEU A 312 4.09 16.99 27.20
CA LEU A 312 4.75 18.26 27.32
C LEU A 312 4.03 19.15 28.33
N SER A 313 4.75 19.87 29.16
CA SER A 313 4.21 20.88 30.04
C SER A 313 5.04 22.15 29.99
N SER A 314 4.39 23.29 30.24
CA SER A 314 5.11 24.56 30.37
C SER A 314 6.05 24.52 31.56
N ARG A 315 7.16 25.27 31.50
CA ARG A 315 8.17 25.31 32.57
C ARG A 315 7.76 26.22 33.73
N ASP A 316 6.93 27.17 33.46
CA ASP A 316 6.54 28.28 34.34
C ASP A 316 5.01 28.37 34.60
N PHE A 317 4.28 27.28 34.32
CA PHE A 317 2.82 27.21 34.37
C PHE A 317 2.09 28.17 33.41
N SER A 318 2.79 28.76 32.45
CA SER A 318 2.16 29.52 31.37
C SER A 318 1.29 28.62 30.50
N PHE A 319 0.30 29.19 29.83
CA PHE A 319 -0.57 28.43 28.95
C PHE A 319 0.18 28.01 27.68
N ILE A 320 -0.05 26.76 27.23
CA ILE A 320 0.39 26.29 25.94
C ILE A 320 -0.64 26.73 24.90
N VAL A 321 -0.42 27.91 24.35
CA VAL A 321 -1.27 28.56 23.34
C VAL A 321 -0.80 28.18 21.92
N GLU A 322 -1.46 28.74 20.90
CA GLU A 322 -1.27 28.42 19.48
C GLU A 322 0.19 28.48 19.04
N GLU A 323 0.98 29.43 19.55
CA GLU A 323 2.41 29.53 19.23
C GLU A 323 3.18 28.29 19.71
N GLY A 324 2.93 27.86 20.95
CA GLY A 324 3.54 26.65 21.52
C GLY A 324 3.14 25.40 20.74
N ILE A 325 1.85 25.25 20.40
CA ILE A 325 1.33 24.15 19.59
C ILE A 325 1.98 24.16 18.20
N SER A 326 2.10 25.32 17.55
CA SER A 326 2.75 25.46 16.26
C SER A 326 4.21 25.03 16.31
N TYR A 327 4.93 25.40 17.39
CA TYR A 327 6.33 24.97 17.58
C TYR A 327 6.45 23.45 17.73
N ILE A 328 5.56 22.83 18.53
CA ILE A 328 5.52 21.36 18.71
C ILE A 328 5.32 20.66 17.36
N PHE A 329 4.33 21.08 16.56
CA PHE A 329 4.04 20.48 15.26
C PHE A 329 5.19 20.68 14.25
N LYS A 330 5.82 21.84 14.24
CA LYS A 330 7.01 22.08 13.40
C LYS A 330 8.17 21.16 13.78
N SER A 331 8.36 20.90 15.07
CA SER A 331 9.40 20.00 15.57
C SER A 331 9.11 18.55 15.20
N LEU A 332 7.87 18.10 15.37
CA LEU A 332 7.41 16.78 14.94
C LEU A 332 7.55 16.58 13.42
N HIS A 333 7.18 17.57 12.63
CA HIS A 333 7.32 17.52 11.18
C HIS A 333 8.81 17.42 10.75
N LYS A 334 9.70 18.20 11.36
CA LYS A 334 11.15 18.11 11.09
C LYS A 334 11.73 16.75 11.47
N ALA A 335 11.25 16.16 12.56
CA ALA A 335 11.60 14.80 12.98
C ALA A 335 10.90 13.70 12.16
N GLN A 336 10.06 14.06 11.19
CA GLN A 336 9.26 13.13 10.36
C GLN A 336 8.41 12.16 11.20
N MET A 337 7.99 12.57 12.39
CA MET A 337 7.13 11.77 13.26
C MET A 337 5.66 11.97 12.91
N LYS A 338 4.96 10.87 12.66
CA LYS A 338 3.53 10.90 12.37
C LYS A 338 2.73 10.95 13.67
N VAL A 339 1.89 11.97 13.77
CA VAL A 339 0.97 12.15 14.91
C VAL A 339 -0.27 11.28 14.74
N SER A 340 -0.64 10.55 15.79
CA SER A 340 -1.82 9.66 15.81
C SER A 340 -2.94 10.17 16.74
N VAL A 341 -2.60 10.66 17.93
CA VAL A 341 -3.55 11.22 18.91
C VAL A 341 -2.96 12.46 19.52
N ILE A 342 -3.82 13.45 19.80
CA ILE A 342 -3.45 14.69 20.45
C ILE A 342 -4.45 14.97 21.56
N GLN A 343 -3.96 15.37 22.72
CA GLN A 343 -4.79 15.94 23.78
C GLN A 343 -4.07 17.15 24.37
N ASN A 344 -4.75 18.27 24.42
CA ASN A 344 -4.22 19.47 25.06
C ASN A 344 -5.05 19.87 26.28
N SER A 345 -4.40 20.54 27.20
CA SER A 345 -5.01 21.25 28.30
C SER A 345 -4.39 22.66 28.42
N ALA A 346 -4.75 23.44 29.41
CA ALA A 346 -4.22 24.80 29.58
C ALA A 346 -2.68 24.82 29.64
N ILE A 347 -2.06 23.93 30.38
CA ILE A 347 -0.61 23.91 30.65
C ILE A 347 0.09 22.62 30.19
N SER A 348 -0.60 21.71 29.51
CA SER A 348 -0.03 20.45 29.04
C SER A 348 -0.50 20.11 27.63
N PHE A 349 0.33 19.39 26.90
CA PHE A 349 0.07 18.88 25.57
C PHE A 349 0.60 17.44 25.48
N SER A 350 -0.29 16.50 25.23
CA SER A 350 0.07 15.10 25.06
C SER A 350 -0.11 14.69 23.60
N VAL A 351 0.85 13.95 23.05
CA VAL A 351 0.81 13.49 21.67
C VAL A 351 1.35 12.06 21.56
N CYS A 352 0.59 11.20 20.90
CA CYS A 352 1.02 9.86 20.56
C CYS A 352 1.58 9.86 19.12
N VAL A 353 2.83 9.41 18.94
CA VAL A 353 3.57 9.50 17.69
C VAL A 353 4.21 8.17 17.31
N ASP A 354 4.51 8.02 16.01
CA ASP A 354 5.25 6.91 15.42
C ASP A 354 6.71 7.35 15.18
N ASN A 355 7.68 6.60 15.70
CA ASN A 355 9.13 6.88 15.54
C ASN A 355 9.76 5.98 14.46
N LYS A 356 9.22 6.02 13.27
CA LYS A 356 9.68 5.17 12.15
C LYS A 356 11.14 5.39 11.73
N PHE A 357 11.67 6.60 11.94
CA PHE A 357 12.99 7.01 11.47
C PHE A 357 14.02 7.16 12.59
N ASP A 358 13.67 6.74 13.81
CA ASP A 358 14.54 6.80 15.00
C ASP A 358 15.09 8.21 15.29
N THR A 359 14.21 9.20 15.19
CA THR A 359 14.56 10.63 15.34
C THR A 359 14.13 11.21 16.69
N LEU A 360 13.80 10.35 17.68
CA LEU A 360 13.31 10.77 18.99
C LEU A 360 14.28 11.68 19.72
N ALA A 361 15.58 11.35 19.73
CA ALA A 361 16.59 12.12 20.44
C ALA A 361 16.65 13.57 19.93
N GLU A 362 16.69 13.77 18.60
CA GLU A 362 16.70 15.09 17.98
C GLU A 362 15.42 15.89 18.27
N LEU A 363 14.28 15.20 18.35
CA LEU A 363 13.01 15.84 18.70
C LEU A 363 13.03 16.32 20.15
N LEU A 364 13.51 15.50 21.08
CA LEU A 364 13.58 15.83 22.50
C LEU A 364 14.48 17.04 22.75
N GLU A 365 15.67 17.10 22.16
CA GLU A 365 16.57 18.26 22.28
C GLU A 365 15.84 19.57 21.93
N ARG A 366 15.06 19.59 20.84
CA ARG A 366 14.30 20.78 20.43
C ARG A 366 13.14 21.10 21.35
N LEU A 367 12.38 20.10 21.79
CA LEU A 367 11.20 20.32 22.63
C LEU A 367 11.58 20.73 24.04
N GLU A 368 12.68 20.20 24.58
CA GLU A 368 13.18 20.50 25.91
C GLU A 368 13.74 21.94 26.03
N GLU A 369 14.01 22.64 24.94
CA GLU A 369 14.32 24.07 24.98
C GLU A 369 13.18 24.90 25.61
N ARG A 370 11.92 24.52 25.35
CA ARG A 370 10.73 25.30 25.75
C ARG A 370 9.83 24.60 26.76
N PHE A 371 9.81 23.26 26.77
CA PHE A 371 8.88 22.47 27.58
C PHE A 371 9.62 21.55 28.54
N LYS A 372 8.90 21.09 29.58
CA LYS A 372 9.26 19.86 30.30
C LYS A 372 8.64 18.70 29.52
N VAL A 373 9.46 17.73 29.11
CA VAL A 373 8.99 16.61 28.31
C VAL A 373 9.09 15.33 29.12
N SER A 374 7.99 14.55 29.14
CA SER A 374 7.97 13.19 29.66
C SER A 374 7.69 12.24 28.49
N VAL A 375 8.46 11.17 28.41
CA VAL A 375 8.40 10.18 27.32
C VAL A 375 7.97 8.83 27.88
N THR A 376 6.97 8.21 27.26
CA THR A 376 6.62 6.82 27.51
C THR A 376 6.71 6.08 26.17
N GLU A 377 7.73 5.23 26.05
CA GLU A 377 7.97 4.44 24.86
C GLU A 377 7.21 3.12 24.89
N LYS A 378 7.13 2.47 23.70
CA LYS A 378 6.50 1.15 23.50
C LYS A 378 5.06 1.08 23.94
N VAL A 379 4.34 2.21 23.88
CA VAL A 379 2.91 2.23 24.12
C VAL A 379 2.14 1.66 22.95
N THR A 380 0.94 1.16 23.22
CA THR A 380 0.02 0.69 22.20
C THR A 380 -1.15 1.64 22.08
N LEU A 381 -1.44 2.08 20.86
CA LEU A 381 -2.62 2.87 20.54
C LEU A 381 -3.71 1.96 19.98
N TYR A 382 -4.85 1.93 20.64
CA TYR A 382 -6.09 1.35 20.12
C TYR A 382 -7.00 2.46 19.62
N THR A 383 -7.57 2.27 18.43
CA THR A 383 -8.69 3.07 17.92
C THR A 383 -9.87 2.14 17.73
N ILE A 384 -11.01 2.49 18.35
CA ILE A 384 -12.27 1.75 18.26
C ILE A 384 -13.25 2.63 17.51
N ARG A 385 -13.65 2.22 16.31
CA ARG A 385 -14.75 2.84 15.56
C ARG A 385 -16.06 2.13 15.93
N HIS A 386 -17.17 2.84 15.91
CA HIS A 386 -18.47 2.36 16.40
C HIS A 386 -18.39 1.78 17.82
N ALA A 387 -17.67 2.51 18.69
CA ALA A 387 -17.33 2.06 20.01
C ALA A 387 -18.56 1.81 20.87
N THR A 388 -18.60 0.67 21.56
CA THR A 388 -19.57 0.33 22.60
C THR A 388 -18.85 0.25 23.96
N PRO A 389 -19.59 0.36 25.08
CA PRO A 389 -18.98 0.18 26.40
C PRO A 389 -18.24 -1.14 26.57
N ALA A 390 -18.79 -2.24 26.01
CA ALA A 390 -18.16 -3.55 26.03
C ALA A 390 -16.85 -3.58 25.23
N ALA A 391 -16.82 -2.97 24.02
CA ALA A 391 -15.63 -2.86 23.19
C ALA A 391 -14.50 -2.06 23.87
N ILE A 392 -14.87 -0.96 24.56
CA ILE A 392 -13.92 -0.17 25.34
C ILE A 392 -13.34 -1.01 26.48
N GLN A 393 -14.19 -1.71 27.24
CA GLN A 393 -13.78 -2.55 28.34
C GLN A 393 -12.84 -3.67 27.87
N THR A 394 -13.08 -4.29 26.71
CA THR A 394 -12.19 -5.30 26.12
C THR A 394 -10.77 -4.78 25.92
N VAL A 395 -10.62 -3.52 25.53
CA VAL A 395 -9.31 -2.90 25.32
C VAL A 395 -8.66 -2.48 26.64
N GLU A 396 -9.42 -1.99 27.61
CA GLU A 396 -8.90 -1.48 28.88
C GLU A 396 -8.57 -2.56 29.90
N THR A 397 -9.23 -3.73 29.83
CA THR A 397 -9.05 -4.80 30.82
C THR A 397 -7.60 -5.27 30.89
N GLY A 398 -7.05 -5.23 32.11
CA GLY A 398 -5.68 -5.68 32.40
C GLY A 398 -4.55 -4.78 31.89
N LYS A 399 -4.85 -3.54 31.47
CA LYS A 399 -3.86 -2.59 30.94
C LYS A 399 -3.91 -1.26 31.71
N THR A 400 -2.79 -0.56 31.74
CA THR A 400 -2.71 0.80 32.26
C THR A 400 -3.06 1.79 31.18
N VAL A 401 -4.20 2.47 31.34
CA VAL A 401 -4.63 3.52 30.40
C VAL A 401 -3.87 4.81 30.71
N LEU A 402 -3.13 5.30 29.72
CA LEU A 402 -2.32 6.53 29.82
C LEU A 402 -3.07 7.76 29.24
N LEU A 403 -3.82 7.54 28.17
CA LEU A 403 -4.62 8.58 27.52
C LEU A 403 -5.85 7.94 26.89
N LYS A 404 -7.00 8.63 27.04
CA LYS A 404 -8.24 8.22 26.39
C LYS A 404 -8.92 9.44 25.79
N GLN A 405 -9.27 9.36 24.52
CA GLN A 405 -9.99 10.38 23.78
C GLN A 405 -11.28 9.79 23.20
N VAL A 406 -12.36 10.51 23.33
CA VAL A 406 -13.68 10.11 22.79
C VAL A 406 -14.16 11.20 21.85
N ALA A 407 -14.48 10.85 20.62
CA ALA A 407 -15.01 11.74 19.60
C ALA A 407 -16.16 11.04 18.87
N ALA A 408 -17.39 11.43 19.16
CA ALA A 408 -18.60 10.76 18.66
C ALA A 408 -18.59 9.25 18.97
N ASP A 409 -18.54 8.42 17.91
CA ASP A 409 -18.52 6.95 18.01
C ASP A 409 -17.09 6.36 17.93
N THR A 410 -16.08 7.22 17.95
CA THR A 410 -14.67 6.82 17.91
C THR A 410 -14.01 7.00 19.27
N VAL A 411 -13.34 5.97 19.74
CA VAL A 411 -12.56 6.02 20.98
C VAL A 411 -11.11 5.64 20.67
N GLN A 412 -10.19 6.49 21.12
CA GLN A 412 -8.75 6.24 21.04
C GLN A 412 -8.19 6.06 22.45
N ILE A 413 -7.43 4.98 22.67
CA ILE A 413 -6.90 4.61 23.96
C ILE A 413 -5.42 4.28 23.82
N VAL A 414 -4.57 5.02 24.53
CA VAL A 414 -3.14 4.73 24.65
C VAL A 414 -2.92 3.96 25.93
N VAL A 415 -2.30 2.78 25.83
CA VAL A 415 -2.02 1.92 26.99
C VAL A 415 -0.53 1.57 27.04
N ALA A 416 -0.07 1.30 28.29
CA ALA A 416 1.24 0.75 28.56
C ALA A 416 1.15 -0.77 28.80
#